data_258a85e2402c19bc71e4f250c9ccee24
#
_entry.id   258a85e2402c19bc71e4f250c9ccee24
#
_cell.length_a   1.000
_cell.length_b   1.000
_cell.length_c   1.000
_cell.angle_alpha   90.00
_cell.angle_beta   90.00
_cell.angle_gamma   90.00
#
_symmetry.space_group_name_H-M   'P 1'
#
loop_
_entity.id
_entity.type
_entity.pdbx_description
1 polymer ?
#
loop_
_entity_poly.entity_id
_entity_poly.type
_entity_poly.pdbx_seq_one_letter_code
_entity_poly.pdbx_strand_id
1 'polypeptide(L)'
;MESQTVFALIVFVITYVLMFSFQNIRPHVSIASAFIFVIAGSLGLFPEFRYTWMDALREIDWNVIMMISGTMGTVYFFIDSKMPGLLSDMLIEHVHSVQWMVVAMSLFAGLVSAFVDNVATVLMLAPVALAVCKRLRISPVPAIICISVSSNLQGAATLVGDTTSILLGKAAGLDFMDFFFVDGKPGMFWVTEAGALAATVII
;
A
#
# COMPACT_ATOMS: atom_id res chain seq x y z
N MET A 1 4.54 -17.44 30.13
CA MET A 1 4.86 -17.18 28.72
C MET A 1 6.03 -18.08 28.38
N GLU A 2 5.87 -18.88 27.35
CA GLU A 2 6.92 -19.77 26.88
C GLU A 2 8.13 -18.95 26.40
N SER A 3 9.35 -19.45 26.69
CA SER A 3 10.60 -18.74 26.36
C SER A 3 10.68 -18.34 24.87
N GLN A 4 10.12 -19.15 23.99
CA GLN A 4 10.01 -18.88 22.55
C GLN A 4 9.13 -17.66 22.22
N THR A 5 8.02 -17.48 22.94
CA THR A 5 7.13 -16.31 22.74
C THR A 5 7.82 -15.02 23.14
N VAL A 6 8.56 -15.05 24.26
CA VAL A 6 9.35 -13.90 24.70
C VAL A 6 10.44 -13.56 23.70
N PHE A 7 11.17 -14.56 23.20
CA PHE A 7 12.18 -14.37 22.17
C PHE A 7 11.59 -13.76 20.89
N ALA A 8 10.49 -14.32 20.39
CA ALA A 8 9.83 -13.81 19.20
C ALA A 8 9.37 -12.35 19.36
N LEU A 9 8.83 -12.02 20.54
CA LEU A 9 8.38 -10.67 20.85
C LEU A 9 9.55 -9.69 20.95
N ILE A 10 10.67 -10.09 21.54
CA ILE A 10 11.88 -9.25 21.61
C ILE A 10 12.42 -8.98 20.20
N VAL A 11 12.59 -10.01 19.37
CA VAL A 11 13.07 -9.85 17.99
C VAL A 11 12.13 -8.97 17.19
N PHE A 12 10.83 -9.17 17.33
CA PHE A 12 9.81 -8.35 16.69
C PHE A 12 9.95 -6.86 17.07
N VAL A 13 9.97 -6.55 18.36
CA VAL A 13 10.08 -5.16 18.84
C VAL A 13 11.38 -4.52 18.35
N ILE A 14 12.52 -5.23 18.48
CA ILE A 14 13.81 -4.72 18.00
C ILE A 14 13.76 -4.44 16.49
N THR A 15 13.21 -5.37 15.71
CA THR A 15 13.08 -5.21 14.26
C THR A 15 12.29 -3.95 13.91
N TYR A 16 11.14 -3.73 14.55
CA TYR A 16 10.33 -2.56 14.30
C TYR A 16 11.00 -1.26 14.73
N VAL A 17 11.63 -1.24 15.89
CA VAL A 17 12.40 -0.08 16.36
C VAL A 17 13.52 0.28 15.38
N LEU A 18 14.27 -0.72 14.89
CA LEU A 18 15.32 -0.51 13.90
C LEU A 18 14.77 -0.04 12.55
N MET A 19 13.67 -0.62 12.07
CA MET A 19 13.01 -0.19 10.83
C MET A 19 12.47 1.24 10.91
N PHE A 20 12.03 1.67 12.09
CA PHE A 20 11.54 3.02 12.32
C PHE A 20 12.68 4.03 12.41
N SER A 21 13.78 3.65 13.09
CA SER A 21 14.94 4.52 13.30
C SER A 21 15.80 4.66 12.03
N PHE A 22 15.91 3.62 11.22
CA PHE A 22 16.82 3.56 10.07
C PHE A 22 16.06 3.26 8.77
N GLN A 23 15.44 4.27 8.19
CA GLN A 23 14.60 4.11 6.99
C GLN A 23 15.34 3.57 5.76
N ASN A 24 16.63 3.90 5.59
CA ASN A 24 17.41 3.52 4.43
C ASN A 24 17.84 2.05 4.40
N ILE A 25 17.81 1.36 5.55
CA ILE A 25 18.27 -0.04 5.67
C ILE A 25 17.14 -1.01 6.03
N ARG A 26 15.87 -0.59 5.91
CA ARG A 26 14.70 -1.43 6.21
C ARG A 26 14.75 -2.83 5.60
N PRO A 27 15.09 -3.02 4.30
CA PRO A 27 15.19 -4.34 3.71
C PRO A 27 16.24 -5.23 4.39
N HIS A 28 17.37 -4.66 4.76
CA HIS A 28 18.44 -5.40 5.43
C HIS A 28 18.04 -5.82 6.85
N VAL A 29 17.33 -4.94 7.57
CA VAL A 29 16.82 -5.25 8.91
C VAL A 29 15.81 -6.39 8.88
N SER A 30 14.86 -6.38 7.93
CA SER A 30 13.87 -7.45 7.80
C SER A 30 14.52 -8.78 7.41
N ILE A 31 15.50 -8.76 6.49
CA ILE A 31 16.25 -9.95 6.11
C ILE A 31 17.05 -10.49 7.31
N ALA A 32 17.76 -9.62 8.04
CA ALA A 32 18.51 -10.03 9.23
C ALA A 32 17.61 -10.65 10.30
N SER A 33 16.42 -10.08 10.53
CA SER A 33 15.43 -10.62 11.43
C SER A 33 14.97 -12.03 11.02
N ALA A 34 14.68 -12.23 9.72
CA ALA A 34 14.32 -13.54 9.20
C ALA A 34 15.45 -14.58 9.42
N PHE A 35 16.70 -14.19 9.17
CA PHE A 35 17.86 -15.05 9.43
C PHE A 35 17.99 -15.42 10.92
N ILE A 36 17.74 -14.49 11.84
CA ILE A 36 17.76 -14.75 13.28
C ILE A 36 16.76 -15.86 13.65
N PHE A 37 15.54 -15.82 13.11
CA PHE A 37 14.54 -16.86 13.35
C PHE A 37 14.96 -18.21 12.77
N VAL A 38 15.47 -18.24 11.53
CA VAL A 38 15.93 -19.49 10.90
C VAL A 38 17.10 -20.11 11.65
N ILE A 39 18.07 -19.30 12.09
CA ILE A 39 19.22 -19.76 12.87
C ILE A 39 18.78 -20.28 14.24
N ALA A 40 17.93 -19.53 14.94
CA ALA A 40 17.41 -19.95 16.24
C ALA A 40 16.65 -21.29 16.17
N GLY A 41 15.84 -21.46 15.12
CA GLY A 41 15.09 -22.69 14.87
C GLY A 41 16.00 -23.87 14.46
N SER A 42 17.00 -23.63 13.60
CA SER A 42 17.93 -24.68 13.13
C SER A 42 18.89 -25.16 14.22
N LEU A 43 19.30 -24.27 15.13
CA LEU A 43 20.14 -24.60 16.27
C LEU A 43 19.35 -25.31 17.40
N GLY A 44 18.02 -25.36 17.28
CA GLY A 44 17.17 -25.98 18.30
C GLY A 44 17.24 -25.29 19.66
N LEU A 45 17.44 -23.94 19.67
CA LEU A 45 17.50 -23.14 20.88
C LEU A 45 16.25 -23.28 21.76
N PHE A 46 15.12 -23.64 21.12
CA PHE A 46 13.86 -23.90 21.80
C PHE A 46 13.32 -25.29 21.41
N PRO A 47 13.00 -26.16 22.32
CA PRO A 47 12.61 -27.55 22.06
C PRO A 47 11.38 -27.69 21.13
N GLU A 48 10.46 -26.75 21.24
CA GLU A 48 9.22 -26.71 20.46
C GLU A 48 9.31 -25.92 19.17
N PHE A 49 10.39 -25.16 18.97
CA PHE A 49 10.63 -24.34 17.78
C PHE A 49 11.77 -24.94 16.95
N ARG A 50 11.44 -25.94 16.14
CA ARG A 50 12.35 -26.49 15.14
C ARG A 50 11.95 -25.96 13.78
N TYR A 51 12.82 -25.14 13.18
CA TYR A 51 12.58 -24.48 11.91
C TYR A 51 13.80 -24.62 11.03
N THR A 52 13.67 -25.34 9.93
CA THR A 52 14.75 -25.61 9.00
C THR A 52 14.74 -24.61 7.86
N TRP A 53 15.86 -24.48 7.13
CA TRP A 53 15.90 -23.69 5.89
C TRP A 53 14.85 -24.08 4.86
N MET A 54 14.54 -25.37 4.78
CA MET A 54 13.52 -25.89 3.86
C MET A 54 12.13 -25.43 4.28
N ASP A 55 11.88 -25.35 5.59
CA ASP A 55 10.60 -24.86 6.11
C ASP A 55 10.47 -23.35 5.81
N ALA A 56 11.54 -22.58 6.02
CA ALA A 56 11.56 -21.16 5.66
C ALA A 56 11.25 -20.91 4.18
N LEU A 57 11.80 -21.73 3.27
CA LEU A 57 11.53 -21.60 1.84
C LEU A 57 10.10 -22.01 1.46
N ARG A 58 9.52 -22.96 2.19
CA ARG A 58 8.13 -23.39 1.98
C ARG A 58 7.11 -22.39 2.49
N GLU A 59 7.46 -21.64 3.55
CA GLU A 59 6.62 -20.57 4.08
C GLU A 59 6.58 -19.33 3.17
N ILE A 60 7.53 -19.21 2.23
CA ILE A 60 7.48 -18.12 1.26
C ILE A 60 6.25 -18.28 0.37
N ASP A 61 5.38 -17.29 0.43
CA ASP A 61 4.23 -17.24 -0.45
C ASP A 61 4.57 -16.70 -1.82
N TRP A 62 4.91 -17.61 -2.71
CA TRP A 62 5.25 -17.29 -4.09
C TRP A 62 4.10 -16.65 -4.86
N ASN A 63 2.84 -16.97 -4.52
CA ASN A 63 1.68 -16.36 -5.17
C ASN A 63 1.60 -14.86 -4.83
N VAL A 64 1.78 -14.50 -3.56
CA VAL A 64 1.81 -13.10 -3.13
C VAL A 64 2.97 -12.35 -3.77
N ILE A 65 4.17 -12.96 -3.81
CA ILE A 65 5.35 -12.33 -4.43
C ILE A 65 5.13 -12.11 -5.93
N MET A 66 4.61 -13.10 -6.65
CA MET A 66 4.32 -12.99 -8.08
C MET A 66 3.21 -11.97 -8.36
N MET A 67 2.19 -11.92 -7.52
CA MET A 67 1.11 -10.94 -7.63
C MET A 67 1.63 -9.51 -7.44
N ILE A 68 2.41 -9.25 -6.38
CA ILE A 68 3.04 -7.94 -6.14
C ILE A 68 3.98 -7.58 -7.30
N SER A 69 4.82 -8.51 -7.74
CA SER A 69 5.76 -8.25 -8.85
C SER A 69 5.04 -7.95 -10.16
N GLY A 70 3.95 -8.68 -10.45
CA GLY A 70 3.12 -8.46 -11.63
C GLY A 70 2.39 -7.11 -11.61
N THR A 71 1.80 -6.75 -10.48
CA THR A 71 1.15 -5.44 -10.31
C THR A 71 2.16 -4.30 -10.45
N MET A 72 3.34 -4.41 -9.82
CA MET A 72 4.40 -3.40 -9.95
C MET A 72 4.92 -3.28 -11.40
N GLY A 73 5.04 -4.38 -12.12
CA GLY A 73 5.38 -4.36 -13.55
C GLY A 73 4.34 -3.62 -14.39
N THR A 74 3.06 -3.91 -14.18
CA THR A 74 1.95 -3.23 -14.87
C THR A 74 1.93 -1.73 -14.55
N VAL A 75 2.11 -1.38 -13.27
CA VAL A 75 2.19 0.01 -12.80
C VAL A 75 3.37 0.74 -13.43
N TYR A 76 4.53 0.10 -13.54
CA TYR A 76 5.69 0.68 -14.21
C TYR A 76 5.35 1.11 -15.65
N PHE A 77 4.76 0.23 -16.45
CA PHE A 77 4.35 0.56 -17.82
C PHE A 77 3.28 1.65 -17.87
N PHE A 78 2.36 1.66 -16.91
CA PHE A 78 1.34 2.71 -16.82
C PHE A 78 1.97 4.08 -16.52
N ILE A 79 2.95 4.16 -15.63
CA ILE A 79 3.69 5.38 -15.32
C ILE A 79 4.52 5.81 -16.55
N ASP A 80 5.25 4.88 -17.17
CA ASP A 80 6.13 5.14 -18.32
C ASP A 80 5.34 5.66 -19.52
N SER A 81 4.09 5.22 -19.71
CA SER A 81 3.18 5.69 -20.76
C SER A 81 2.78 7.16 -20.63
N LYS A 82 3.05 7.83 -19.50
CA LYS A 82 2.61 9.20 -19.16
C LYS A 82 1.10 9.42 -19.20
N MET A 83 0.32 8.34 -19.38
CA MET A 83 -1.15 8.40 -19.38
C MET A 83 -1.74 9.08 -18.14
N PRO A 84 -1.23 8.83 -16.93
CA PRO A 84 -1.75 9.48 -15.72
C PRO A 84 -1.59 11.00 -15.73
N GLY A 85 -0.48 11.49 -16.27
CA GLY A 85 -0.27 12.93 -16.47
C GLY A 85 -1.30 13.54 -17.43
N LEU A 86 -1.51 12.89 -18.57
CA LEU A 86 -2.51 13.32 -19.54
C LEU A 86 -3.93 13.32 -18.97
N LEU A 87 -4.30 12.26 -18.23
CA LEU A 87 -5.61 12.20 -17.59
C LEU A 87 -5.78 13.28 -16.52
N SER A 88 -4.73 13.58 -15.76
CA SER A 88 -4.75 14.67 -14.79
C SER A 88 -4.87 16.04 -15.45
N ASP A 89 -4.17 16.28 -16.56
CA ASP A 89 -4.25 17.53 -17.31
C ASP A 89 -5.66 17.73 -17.87
N MET A 90 -6.24 16.70 -18.48
CA MET A 90 -7.64 16.73 -18.98
C MET A 90 -8.64 17.04 -17.86
N LEU A 91 -8.42 16.48 -16.67
CA LEU A 91 -9.29 16.69 -15.52
C LEU A 91 -9.20 18.15 -15.02
N ILE A 92 -7.99 18.71 -14.99
CA ILE A 92 -7.74 20.07 -14.51
C ILE A 92 -8.29 21.11 -15.49
N GLU A 93 -8.25 20.87 -16.80
CA GLU A 93 -8.81 21.78 -17.82
C GLU A 93 -10.31 22.05 -17.64
N HIS A 94 -11.04 21.10 -17.06
CA HIS A 94 -12.49 21.21 -16.85
C HIS A 94 -12.87 21.89 -15.53
N VAL A 95 -11.89 22.19 -14.67
CA VAL A 95 -12.14 22.71 -13.33
C VAL A 95 -11.74 24.17 -13.21
N HIS A 96 -12.69 25.02 -12.86
CA HIS A 96 -12.50 26.49 -12.82
C HIS A 96 -12.14 27.04 -11.43
N SER A 97 -12.15 26.19 -10.38
CA SER A 97 -11.85 26.59 -8.99
C SER A 97 -10.72 25.76 -8.40
N VAL A 98 -9.84 26.40 -7.63
CA VAL A 98 -8.72 25.74 -6.94
C VAL A 98 -9.22 24.61 -6.01
N GLN A 99 -10.32 24.85 -5.29
CA GLN A 99 -10.90 23.87 -4.38
C GLN A 99 -11.35 22.62 -5.14
N TRP A 100 -12.14 22.81 -6.18
CA TRP A 100 -12.60 21.71 -7.04
C TRP A 100 -11.46 20.99 -7.75
N MET A 101 -10.36 21.67 -8.05
CA MET A 101 -9.18 21.04 -8.61
C MET A 101 -8.54 20.07 -7.59
N VAL A 102 -8.38 20.49 -6.33
CA VAL A 102 -7.83 19.61 -5.28
C VAL A 102 -8.73 18.41 -5.07
N VAL A 103 -10.04 18.63 -4.97
CA VAL A 103 -11.04 17.56 -4.84
C VAL A 103 -10.98 16.58 -6.01
N ALA A 104 -10.97 17.09 -7.25
CA ALA A 104 -10.92 16.26 -8.45
C ALA A 104 -9.63 15.44 -8.53
N MET A 105 -8.46 16.03 -8.20
CA MET A 105 -7.20 15.31 -8.15
C MET A 105 -7.17 14.26 -7.06
N SER A 106 -7.77 14.53 -5.90
CA SER A 106 -7.86 13.57 -4.80
C SER A 106 -8.75 12.38 -5.15
N LEU A 107 -9.92 12.62 -5.74
CA LEU A 107 -10.81 11.56 -6.22
C LEU A 107 -10.15 10.74 -7.32
N PHE A 108 -9.46 11.40 -8.26
CA PHE A 108 -8.73 10.70 -9.32
C PHE A 108 -7.59 9.86 -8.75
N ALA A 109 -6.82 10.40 -7.77
CA ALA A 109 -5.78 9.65 -7.08
C ALA A 109 -6.35 8.42 -6.39
N GLY A 110 -7.48 8.54 -5.72
CA GLY A 110 -8.15 7.43 -5.08
C GLY A 110 -8.59 6.37 -6.10
N LEU A 111 -9.27 6.79 -7.17
CA LEU A 111 -9.73 5.87 -8.22
C LEU A 111 -8.56 5.08 -8.83
N VAL A 112 -7.45 5.74 -9.11
CA VAL A 112 -6.24 5.08 -9.61
C VAL A 112 -5.66 4.15 -8.56
N SER A 113 -5.60 4.59 -7.30
CA SER A 113 -5.02 3.81 -6.20
C SER A 113 -5.84 2.58 -5.82
N ALA A 114 -7.11 2.52 -6.16
CA ALA A 114 -7.90 1.31 -6.00
C ALA A 114 -7.34 0.11 -6.82
N PHE A 115 -6.58 0.39 -7.90
CA PHE A 115 -6.01 -0.62 -8.80
C PHE A 115 -4.48 -0.57 -8.89
N VAL A 116 -3.88 0.51 -8.42
CA VAL A 116 -2.44 0.79 -8.47
C VAL A 116 -1.97 1.10 -7.06
N ASP A 117 -0.79 0.61 -6.70
CA ASP A 117 -0.18 0.89 -5.41
C ASP A 117 -0.23 2.38 -5.03
N ASN A 118 -0.56 2.65 -3.78
CA ASN A 118 -0.74 4.00 -3.25
C ASN A 118 0.52 4.87 -3.37
N VAL A 119 1.71 4.28 -3.14
CA VAL A 119 2.99 5.01 -3.27
C VAL A 119 3.24 5.42 -4.72
N ALA A 120 3.04 4.48 -5.65
CA ALA A 120 3.18 4.75 -7.07
C ALA A 120 2.19 5.81 -7.55
N THR A 121 0.94 5.75 -7.10
CA THR A 121 -0.10 6.75 -7.41
C THR A 121 0.31 8.15 -6.93
N VAL A 122 0.79 8.28 -5.70
CA VAL A 122 1.24 9.58 -5.18
C VAL A 122 2.45 10.10 -5.94
N LEU A 123 3.48 9.26 -6.18
CA LEU A 123 4.67 9.65 -6.93
C LEU A 123 4.36 10.11 -8.35
N MET A 124 3.32 9.56 -8.95
CA MET A 124 2.87 9.89 -10.29
C MET A 124 2.10 11.22 -10.33
N LEU A 125 1.21 11.45 -9.37
CA LEU A 125 0.33 12.63 -9.36
C LEU A 125 0.96 13.84 -8.66
N ALA A 126 1.90 13.65 -7.72
CA ALA A 126 2.54 14.75 -7.02
C ALA A 126 3.25 15.74 -7.95
N PRO A 127 4.01 15.35 -8.97
CA PRO A 127 4.62 16.29 -9.92
C PRO A 127 3.58 17.14 -10.65
N VAL A 128 2.44 16.54 -11.04
CA VAL A 128 1.34 17.25 -11.71
C VAL A 128 0.71 18.27 -10.75
N ALA A 129 0.39 17.86 -9.52
CA ALA A 129 -0.13 18.75 -8.49
C ALA A 129 0.82 19.91 -8.20
N LEU A 130 2.12 19.64 -8.07
CA LEU A 130 3.15 20.67 -7.88
C LEU A 130 3.21 21.66 -9.04
N ALA A 131 3.17 21.18 -10.28
CA ALA A 131 3.21 22.04 -11.47
C ALA A 131 1.99 22.99 -11.52
N VAL A 132 0.80 22.46 -11.23
CA VAL A 132 -0.43 23.24 -11.21
C VAL A 132 -0.46 24.25 -10.07
N CYS A 133 -0.11 23.84 -8.86
CA CYS A 133 -0.04 24.72 -7.70
C CYS A 133 0.98 25.87 -7.93
N LYS A 134 2.13 25.57 -8.54
CA LYS A 134 3.13 26.57 -8.92
C LYS A 134 2.57 27.56 -9.95
N ARG A 135 1.83 27.06 -10.95
CA ARG A 135 1.19 27.92 -11.98
C ARG A 135 0.13 28.84 -11.38
N LEU A 136 -0.64 28.34 -10.41
CA LEU A 136 -1.67 29.10 -9.71
C LEU A 136 -1.13 29.94 -8.54
N ARG A 137 0.17 29.82 -8.22
CA ARG A 137 0.83 30.50 -7.09
C ARG A 137 0.20 30.18 -5.74
N ILE A 138 -0.21 28.95 -5.53
CA ILE A 138 -0.78 28.43 -4.26
C ILE A 138 0.16 27.44 -3.62
N SER A 139 -0.03 27.20 -2.30
CA SER A 139 0.73 26.16 -1.59
C SER A 139 0.35 24.77 -2.11
N PRO A 140 1.32 23.91 -2.48
CA PRO A 140 1.03 22.55 -2.92
C PRO A 140 0.71 21.59 -1.75
N VAL A 141 0.97 22.00 -0.51
CA VAL A 141 0.86 21.12 0.67
C VAL A 141 -0.53 20.54 0.84
N PRO A 142 -1.62 21.34 0.80
CA PRO A 142 -2.97 20.77 0.90
C PRO A 142 -3.26 19.74 -0.20
N ALA A 143 -2.95 20.08 -1.45
CA ALA A 143 -3.22 19.19 -2.59
C ALA A 143 -2.49 17.85 -2.46
N ILE A 144 -1.21 17.85 -2.04
CA ILE A 144 -0.42 16.63 -1.87
C ILE A 144 -0.94 15.81 -0.69
N ILE A 145 -1.34 16.46 0.42
CA ILE A 145 -1.94 15.76 1.56
C ILE A 145 -3.24 15.08 1.13
N CYS A 146 -4.12 15.79 0.43
CA CYS A 146 -5.39 15.26 -0.04
C CYS A 146 -5.20 14.07 -0.98
N ILE A 147 -4.29 14.17 -1.96
CA ILE A 147 -3.92 13.08 -2.86
C ILE A 147 -3.41 11.86 -2.07
N SER A 148 -2.52 12.09 -1.09
CA SER A 148 -1.93 11.01 -0.29
C SER A 148 -2.97 10.31 0.59
N VAL A 149 -3.84 11.06 1.24
CA VAL A 149 -4.92 10.53 2.09
C VAL A 149 -5.90 9.73 1.26
N SER A 150 -6.36 10.28 0.14
CA SER A 150 -7.31 9.62 -0.75
C SER A 150 -6.73 8.34 -1.35
N SER A 151 -5.47 8.40 -1.80
CA SER A 151 -4.75 7.24 -2.33
C SER A 151 -4.62 6.12 -1.30
N ASN A 152 -4.19 6.42 -0.06
CA ASN A 152 -4.09 5.42 0.99
C ASN A 152 -5.44 4.81 1.37
N LEU A 153 -6.48 5.63 1.45
CA LEU A 153 -7.81 5.16 1.82
C LEU A 153 -8.36 4.21 0.76
N GLN A 154 -8.27 4.59 -0.51
CA GLN A 154 -8.82 3.79 -1.61
C GLN A 154 -7.90 2.64 -2.05
N GLY A 155 -6.62 2.65 -1.71
CA GLY A 155 -5.75 1.50 -1.90
C GLY A 155 -6.27 0.22 -1.23
N ALA A 156 -7.01 0.36 -0.12
CA ALA A 156 -7.66 -0.76 0.56
C ALA A 156 -8.99 -1.20 -0.08
N ALA A 157 -9.50 -0.51 -1.10
CA ALA A 157 -10.79 -0.78 -1.70
C ALA A 157 -10.83 -2.09 -2.49
N THR A 158 -9.73 -2.48 -3.10
CA THR A 158 -9.64 -3.70 -3.91
C THR A 158 -8.48 -4.61 -3.47
N LEU A 159 -8.51 -5.85 -3.94
CA LEU A 159 -7.46 -6.83 -3.66
C LEU A 159 -6.07 -6.39 -4.11
N VAL A 160 -5.97 -5.59 -5.17
CA VAL A 160 -4.69 -5.26 -5.83
C VAL A 160 -4.20 -3.84 -5.53
N GLY A 161 -5.01 -3.00 -4.90
CA GLY A 161 -4.67 -1.59 -4.65
C GLY A 161 -3.58 -1.39 -3.59
N ASP A 162 -3.46 -2.32 -2.62
CA ASP A 162 -2.41 -2.28 -1.60
C ASP A 162 -1.94 -3.68 -1.23
N THR A 163 -0.68 -3.80 -0.83
CA THR A 163 -0.09 -5.05 -0.34
C THR A 163 -0.80 -5.61 0.88
N THR A 164 -1.35 -4.77 1.74
CA THR A 164 -2.16 -5.18 2.90
C THR A 164 -3.45 -5.88 2.48
N SER A 165 -4.09 -5.42 1.41
CA SER A 165 -5.29 -6.03 0.85
C SER A 165 -5.01 -7.39 0.24
N ILE A 166 -3.85 -7.56 -0.42
CA ILE A 166 -3.40 -8.85 -0.96
C ILE A 166 -3.22 -9.86 0.19
N LEU A 167 -2.56 -9.45 1.28
CA LEU A 167 -2.36 -10.32 2.44
C LEU A 167 -3.69 -10.66 3.14
N LEU A 168 -4.60 -9.70 3.26
CA LEU A 168 -5.92 -9.92 3.81
C LEU A 168 -6.73 -10.91 2.95
N GLY A 169 -6.75 -10.69 1.64
CA GLY A 169 -7.44 -11.57 0.69
C GLY A 169 -6.96 -13.01 0.82
N LYS A 170 -5.64 -13.23 0.90
CA LYS A 170 -5.10 -14.57 1.13
C LYS A 170 -5.48 -15.13 2.49
N ALA A 171 -5.31 -14.36 3.57
CA ALA A 171 -5.58 -14.84 4.93
C ALA A 171 -7.07 -15.19 5.14
N ALA A 172 -7.96 -14.45 4.50
CA ALA A 172 -9.40 -14.64 4.59
C ALA A 172 -9.97 -15.53 3.44
N GLY A 173 -9.14 -15.93 2.47
CA GLY A 173 -9.59 -16.72 1.31
C GLY A 173 -10.53 -15.93 0.40
N LEU A 174 -10.33 -14.59 0.28
CA LEU A 174 -11.17 -13.72 -0.52
C LEU A 174 -10.62 -13.58 -1.94
N ASP A 175 -11.51 -13.65 -2.92
CA ASP A 175 -11.22 -13.34 -4.31
C ASP A 175 -11.40 -11.83 -4.59
N PHE A 176 -10.98 -11.39 -5.79
CA PHE A 176 -11.09 -9.99 -6.20
C PHE A 176 -12.53 -9.46 -6.14
N MET A 177 -13.52 -10.30 -6.51
CA MET A 177 -14.93 -9.91 -6.48
C MET A 177 -15.51 -9.82 -5.07
N ASP A 178 -14.94 -10.52 -4.10
CA ASP A 178 -15.37 -10.46 -2.71
C ASP A 178 -15.10 -9.09 -2.07
N PHE A 179 -14.14 -8.33 -2.58
CA PHE A 179 -13.95 -6.95 -2.17
C PHE A 179 -15.15 -6.05 -2.53
N PHE A 180 -15.89 -6.40 -3.58
CA PHE A 180 -17.11 -5.70 -3.97
C PHE A 180 -18.35 -6.29 -3.28
N PHE A 181 -18.49 -7.61 -3.25
CA PHE A 181 -19.64 -8.28 -2.67
C PHE A 181 -19.24 -9.60 -2.02
N VAL A 182 -19.51 -9.76 -0.73
CA VAL A 182 -19.30 -10.98 0.05
C VAL A 182 -20.66 -11.50 0.51
N ASP A 183 -21.03 -12.74 0.17
CA ASP A 183 -22.28 -13.38 0.57
C ASP A 183 -23.53 -12.50 0.30
N GLY A 184 -23.55 -11.78 -0.81
CA GLY A 184 -24.65 -10.88 -1.18
C GLY A 184 -24.73 -9.58 -0.40
N LYS A 185 -23.70 -9.27 0.41
CA LYS A 185 -23.56 -8.01 1.16
C LYS A 185 -22.50 -7.13 0.52
N PRO A 186 -22.59 -5.79 0.68
CA PRO A 186 -21.55 -4.88 0.24
C PRO A 186 -20.20 -5.22 0.89
N GLY A 187 -19.17 -5.41 0.08
CA GLY A 187 -17.81 -5.67 0.51
C GLY A 187 -17.06 -4.40 0.93
N MET A 188 -15.74 -4.55 1.13
CA MET A 188 -14.85 -3.48 1.62
C MET A 188 -14.79 -2.28 0.66
N PHE A 189 -14.92 -2.51 -0.65
CA PHE A 189 -14.95 -1.46 -1.67
C PHE A 189 -15.95 -0.35 -1.33
N TRP A 190 -17.19 -0.70 -1.02
CA TRP A 190 -18.23 0.30 -0.74
C TRP A 190 -18.00 1.08 0.54
N VAL A 191 -17.40 0.46 1.54
CA VAL A 191 -17.07 1.12 2.80
C VAL A 191 -15.93 2.13 2.59
N THR A 192 -14.91 1.75 1.84
CA THR A 192 -13.78 2.64 1.51
C THR A 192 -14.21 3.80 0.62
N GLU A 193 -15.08 3.55 -0.37
CA GLU A 193 -15.64 4.62 -1.22
C GLU A 193 -16.48 5.62 -0.41
N ALA A 194 -17.32 5.12 0.50
CA ALA A 194 -18.09 6.01 1.38
C ALA A 194 -17.16 6.86 2.27
N GLY A 195 -16.06 6.25 2.78
CA GLY A 195 -15.03 6.95 3.53
C GLY A 195 -14.29 8.00 2.70
N ALA A 196 -13.96 7.67 1.44
CA ALA A 196 -13.30 8.60 0.52
C ALA A 196 -14.19 9.80 0.17
N LEU A 197 -15.48 9.57 -0.08
CA LEU A 197 -16.45 10.64 -0.30
C LEU A 197 -16.60 11.53 0.94
N ALA A 198 -16.69 10.93 2.13
CA ALA A 198 -16.75 11.69 3.39
C ALA A 198 -15.48 12.52 3.61
N ALA A 199 -14.29 11.94 3.37
CA ALA A 199 -13.02 12.67 3.46
C ALA A 199 -12.97 13.84 2.46
N THR A 200 -13.45 13.63 1.23
CA THR A 200 -13.50 14.67 0.20
C THR A 200 -14.40 15.86 0.57
N VAL A 201 -15.46 15.62 1.33
CA VAL A 201 -16.36 16.70 1.82
C VAL A 201 -15.71 17.51 2.94
N ILE A 202 -14.81 16.89 3.72
CA ILE A 202 -14.12 17.54 4.85
C ILE A 202 -12.91 18.38 4.37
N ILE A 203 -12.30 17.99 3.28
CA ILE A 203 -11.14 18.66 2.67
C ILE A 203 -11.58 19.88 1.86
#